data_c2e752f4b8b44acfc7d59d1f3cc56893
#
_entry.id   c2e752f4b8b44acfc7d59d1f3cc56893
#
_cell.length_a   1.000
_cell.length_b   1.000
_cell.length_c   1.000
_cell.angle_alpha   90.00
_cell.angle_beta   90.00
_cell.angle_gamma   90.00
#
_symmetry.space_group_name_H-M   'P 1'
#
loop_
_entity.id
_entity.type
_entity.pdbx_description
1 polymer ?
#
loop_
_entity_poly.entity_id
_entity_poly.type
_entity_poly.pdbx_seq_one_letter_code
_entity_poly.pdbx_strand_id
1 'polypeptide(L)'
;MEEVSKMRRLMKILLIGAGGLLAICVLVMVVVGVGGGGDEATPTPAQAVQGSAEETSAAGAAAQPAATSTLPWGTSKEDVHTTLAEGQSAELVDGKEVYRLTLERIVDGAASTNEVQRPKEGNRYLLFTIVIENAGTQAHLITASNFQLRTTAGFDYDAVFAPTGFEEGEGLSQEIGPGGKARGIVVFEIPEGEQPLFLKFDPNPFTPAELYFDAPNALELAQSGAVGQAAPAQPEGTPGDQAGKSWGTSKNDRHVPLAPGQSGAIADGRQIYRVTIQNIVDGATSSNPFVQPKEGQKFWLVQVLFENAGTSSIHLVGNEWALRTQDGFDYEPEVIATGFAEGEVLSGEVGPGGKAQGIVVFQIPQDAQPLFLKFDPNPLTSAELYFDAQ
;
A
#
# COMPACT_ATOMS: atom_id res chain seq x y z
N MET A 1 10.58 26.19 24.15
CA MET A 1 11.34 25.38 23.17
C MET A 1 10.46 24.31 22.51
N GLU A 2 9.49 23.77 23.20
CA GLU A 2 8.55 22.74 22.70
C GLU A 2 7.61 23.25 21.59
N GLU A 3 7.08 24.46 21.71
CA GLU A 3 6.21 25.08 20.68
C GLU A 3 6.91 25.33 19.35
N VAL A 4 8.20 25.69 19.38
CA VAL A 4 9.01 25.93 18.18
C VAL A 4 9.29 24.62 17.46
N SER A 5 9.43 23.50 18.19
CA SER A 5 9.59 22.16 17.64
C SER A 5 8.32 21.70 16.93
N LYS A 6 7.14 21.89 17.54
CA LYS A 6 5.84 21.56 16.94
C LYS A 6 5.56 22.38 15.67
N MET A 7 5.90 23.65 15.66
CA MET A 7 5.72 24.51 14.49
C MET A 7 6.65 24.13 13.33
N ARG A 8 7.89 23.72 13.61
CA ARG A 8 8.82 23.19 12.59
C ARG A 8 8.33 21.86 12.01
N ARG A 9 7.74 20.98 12.82
CA ARG A 9 7.15 19.70 12.34
C ARG A 9 5.94 19.95 11.45
N LEU A 10 5.02 20.83 11.82
CA LEU A 10 3.86 21.22 10.99
C LEU A 10 4.28 21.85 9.65
N MET A 11 5.33 22.66 9.66
CA MET A 11 5.84 23.30 8.44
C MET A 11 6.53 22.30 7.50
N LYS A 12 7.18 21.24 8.03
CA LYS A 12 7.75 20.15 7.23
C LYS A 12 6.65 19.29 6.56
N ILE A 13 5.56 18.99 7.26
CA ILE A 13 4.42 18.22 6.70
C ILE A 13 3.77 18.99 5.54
N LEU A 14 3.63 20.32 5.66
CA LEU A 14 3.10 21.18 4.60
C LEU A 14 4.05 21.26 3.37
N LEU A 15 5.36 21.23 3.58
CA LEU A 15 6.36 21.26 2.50
C LEU A 15 6.46 19.92 1.74
N ILE A 16 6.30 18.79 2.44
CA ILE A 16 6.35 17.45 1.81
C ILE A 16 5.08 17.22 0.97
N GLY A 17 3.91 17.65 1.46
CA GLY A 17 2.66 17.59 0.68
C GLY A 17 2.68 18.47 -0.58
N ALA A 18 3.35 19.62 -0.55
CA ALA A 18 3.50 20.51 -1.69
C ALA A 18 4.59 20.04 -2.69
N GLY A 19 5.66 19.39 -2.19
CA GLY A 19 6.76 18.87 -3.01
C GLY A 19 6.38 17.64 -3.84
N GLY A 20 5.55 16.75 -3.31
CA GLY A 20 5.06 15.57 -4.01
C GLY A 20 4.18 15.91 -5.22
N LEU A 21 3.35 16.93 -5.13
CA LEU A 21 2.53 17.39 -6.24
C LEU A 21 3.35 18.07 -7.37
N LEU A 22 4.47 18.74 -7.05
CA LEU A 22 5.32 19.38 -8.05
C LEU A 22 6.19 18.38 -8.83
N ALA A 23 6.60 17.27 -8.23
CA ALA A 23 7.39 16.24 -8.92
C ALA A 23 6.55 15.47 -9.96
N ILE A 24 5.26 15.26 -9.71
CA ILE A 24 4.35 14.62 -10.67
C ILE A 24 4.06 15.56 -11.86
N CYS A 25 3.94 16.87 -11.64
CA CYS A 25 3.72 17.85 -12.72
C CYS A 25 4.93 18.01 -13.65
N VAL A 26 6.15 17.82 -13.19
CA VAL A 26 7.36 17.96 -14.02
C VAL A 26 7.57 16.75 -14.92
N LEU A 27 7.15 15.54 -14.49
CA LEU A 27 7.29 14.33 -15.31
C LEU A 27 6.28 14.28 -16.47
N VAL A 28 5.11 14.94 -16.35
CA VAL A 28 4.08 14.98 -17.39
C VAL A 28 4.40 16.03 -18.49
N MET A 29 5.22 17.05 -18.20
CA MET A 29 5.53 18.11 -19.18
C MET A 29 6.64 17.79 -20.18
N VAL A 30 7.38 16.70 -20.02
CA VAL A 30 8.50 16.33 -20.92
C VAL A 30 8.05 15.46 -22.11
N VAL A 31 6.82 14.94 -22.11
CA VAL A 31 6.32 14.03 -23.19
C VAL A 31 5.42 14.71 -24.22
N VAL A 32 5.01 15.97 -24.05
CA VAL A 32 4.09 16.67 -24.97
C VAL A 32 4.76 17.83 -25.73
N GLY A 33 5.87 17.57 -26.35
CA GLY A 33 6.51 18.57 -27.16
C GLY A 33 7.26 18.01 -28.35
N VAL A 34 6.58 17.53 -29.40
CA VAL A 34 7.00 17.68 -30.82
C VAL A 34 5.87 17.16 -31.74
N GLY A 35 5.40 17.96 -32.66
CA GLY A 35 4.68 17.54 -33.86
C GLY A 35 3.46 18.38 -34.22
N GLY A 36 3.71 19.43 -35.00
CA GLY A 36 2.71 20.34 -35.52
C GLY A 36 2.06 19.90 -36.84
N GLY A 37 0.99 20.60 -37.17
CA GLY A 37 0.62 20.91 -38.54
C GLY A 37 -0.54 20.18 -39.14
N GLY A 38 -1.63 20.90 -39.40
CA GLY A 38 -2.32 20.80 -40.68
C GLY A 38 -3.72 20.22 -40.69
N ASP A 39 -4.63 21.13 -41.05
CA ASP A 39 -5.79 21.03 -41.91
C ASP A 39 -7.18 20.78 -41.28
N GLU A 40 -7.93 21.89 -41.41
CA GLU A 40 -9.40 21.95 -41.27
C GLU A 40 -10.12 21.02 -42.27
N ALA A 41 -11.08 20.25 -41.78
CA ALA A 41 -12.12 19.65 -42.61
C ALA A 41 -13.48 19.80 -41.94
N THR A 42 -14.35 20.52 -42.57
CA THR A 42 -15.74 20.80 -42.26
C THR A 42 -16.58 19.52 -42.28
N PRO A 43 -17.47 19.28 -41.30
CA PRO A 43 -18.36 18.12 -41.36
C PRO A 43 -19.64 18.39 -42.17
N THR A 44 -19.86 17.51 -43.13
CA THR A 44 -21.14 17.40 -43.87
C THR A 44 -22.12 16.57 -43.03
N PRO A 45 -23.42 16.91 -42.95
CA PRO A 45 -24.39 16.14 -42.18
C PRO A 45 -24.83 14.89 -42.94
N ALA A 46 -24.73 13.73 -42.30
CA ALA A 46 -25.23 12.45 -42.81
C ALA A 46 -26.63 12.15 -42.19
N GLN A 47 -27.47 11.68 -43.07
CA GLN A 47 -28.91 11.38 -42.91
C GLN A 47 -29.19 10.28 -41.87
N ALA A 48 -30.34 10.46 -41.20
CA ALA A 48 -30.98 9.47 -40.34
C ALA A 48 -31.43 8.24 -41.14
N VAL A 49 -30.97 7.07 -40.67
CA VAL A 49 -31.59 5.77 -41.05
C VAL A 49 -32.39 5.27 -39.86
N GLN A 50 -33.71 5.21 -40.02
CA GLN A 50 -34.63 4.52 -39.11
C GLN A 50 -34.43 3.01 -39.32
N GLY A 51 -33.98 2.32 -38.29
CA GLY A 51 -33.92 0.85 -38.19
C GLY A 51 -34.72 0.39 -36.97
N SER A 52 -35.68 -0.47 -37.22
CA SER A 52 -36.67 -1.01 -36.31
C SER A 52 -36.10 -1.65 -35.06
N ALA A 53 -36.78 -1.41 -33.94
CA ALA A 53 -36.56 -2.07 -32.66
C ALA A 53 -36.97 -3.54 -32.75
N GLU A 54 -36.07 -4.43 -32.38
CA GLU A 54 -36.41 -5.77 -31.89
C GLU A 54 -36.02 -5.78 -30.39
N GLU A 55 -37.05 -5.77 -29.57
CA GLU A 55 -36.94 -5.95 -28.12
C GLU A 55 -36.51 -7.38 -27.83
N THR A 56 -35.25 -7.56 -27.50
CA THR A 56 -34.80 -8.81 -26.84
C THR A 56 -34.70 -8.53 -25.34
N SER A 57 -35.72 -8.95 -24.62
CA SER A 57 -35.78 -8.98 -23.17
C SER A 57 -34.62 -9.80 -22.60
N ALA A 58 -33.55 -9.17 -22.21
CA ALA A 58 -32.55 -9.77 -21.36
C ALA A 58 -33.05 -9.72 -19.91
N ALA A 59 -33.38 -10.90 -19.38
CA ALA A 59 -33.75 -11.08 -17.99
C ALA A 59 -32.62 -10.51 -17.09
N GLY A 60 -32.97 -9.46 -16.34
CA GLY A 60 -32.11 -8.89 -15.33
C GLY A 60 -31.77 -9.95 -14.30
N ALA A 61 -30.49 -10.25 -14.16
CA ALA A 61 -29.99 -10.92 -12.99
C ALA A 61 -30.25 -9.97 -11.80
N ALA A 62 -31.20 -10.37 -10.95
CA ALA A 62 -31.46 -9.66 -9.71
C ALA A 62 -30.20 -9.65 -8.89
N ALA A 63 -29.72 -8.47 -8.53
CA ALA A 63 -28.64 -8.30 -7.56
C ALA A 63 -29.05 -9.05 -6.29
N GLN A 64 -28.24 -10.05 -5.92
CA GLN A 64 -28.41 -10.73 -4.63
C GLN A 64 -28.18 -9.68 -3.52
N PRO A 65 -29.04 -9.64 -2.50
CA PRO A 65 -28.81 -8.76 -1.37
C PRO A 65 -27.46 -9.11 -0.74
N ALA A 66 -26.64 -8.09 -0.50
CA ALA A 66 -25.35 -8.22 0.15
C ALA A 66 -25.52 -9.01 1.46
N ALA A 67 -24.93 -10.20 1.52
CA ALA A 67 -24.85 -10.96 2.75
C ALA A 67 -23.99 -10.12 3.73
N THR A 68 -24.50 -9.90 4.92
CA THR A 68 -23.74 -9.27 6.01
C THR A 68 -22.49 -10.12 6.22
N SER A 69 -21.35 -9.63 5.79
CA SER A 69 -20.08 -10.36 5.88
C SER A 69 -19.74 -10.59 7.33
N THR A 70 -19.46 -11.85 7.68
CA THR A 70 -18.90 -12.24 8.99
C THR A 70 -17.38 -12.28 8.96
N LEU A 71 -16.78 -11.77 7.89
CA LEU A 71 -15.34 -11.67 7.73
C LEU A 71 -14.76 -10.58 8.64
N PRO A 72 -13.53 -10.74 9.14
CA PRO A 72 -12.90 -9.76 10.02
C PRO A 72 -12.35 -8.53 9.31
N TRP A 73 -12.50 -8.44 7.99
CA TRP A 73 -12.18 -7.27 7.14
C TRP A 73 -13.42 -6.80 6.40
N GLY A 74 -13.37 -5.61 5.82
CA GLY A 74 -14.50 -5.04 5.08
C GLY A 74 -15.74 -4.97 5.96
N THR A 75 -15.62 -4.37 7.14
CA THR A 75 -16.69 -4.34 8.15
C THR A 75 -17.49 -3.04 8.14
N SER A 76 -17.17 -2.11 7.25
CA SER A 76 -18.01 -0.94 7.00
C SER A 76 -19.34 -1.39 6.38
N LYS A 77 -20.41 -0.67 6.69
CA LYS A 77 -21.73 -0.96 6.10
C LYS A 77 -21.81 -0.62 4.60
N GLU A 78 -20.84 0.16 4.11
CA GLU A 78 -20.69 0.54 2.71
C GLU A 78 -19.85 -0.49 1.92
N ASP A 79 -19.19 -1.41 2.60
CA ASP A 79 -18.33 -2.41 1.96
C ASP A 79 -19.16 -3.45 1.21
N VAL A 80 -18.61 -3.91 0.10
CA VAL A 80 -19.22 -4.93 -0.76
C VAL A 80 -18.32 -6.14 -0.84
N HIS A 81 -18.89 -7.33 -0.67
CA HIS A 81 -18.17 -8.60 -0.76
C HIS A 81 -18.71 -9.46 -1.90
N THR A 82 -17.80 -10.04 -2.67
CA THR A 82 -18.12 -11.02 -3.71
C THR A 82 -17.02 -12.08 -3.76
N THR A 83 -17.25 -13.17 -4.51
CA THR A 83 -16.28 -14.26 -4.60
C THR A 83 -15.10 -13.90 -5.51
N LEU A 84 -13.87 -14.21 -5.10
CA LEU A 84 -12.66 -14.13 -5.92
C LEU A 84 -12.67 -15.29 -6.95
N ALA A 85 -13.34 -15.07 -8.06
CA ALA A 85 -13.43 -16.03 -9.16
C ALA A 85 -13.61 -15.32 -10.51
N GLU A 86 -13.17 -15.95 -11.59
CA GLU A 86 -13.39 -15.44 -12.95
C GLU A 86 -14.88 -15.28 -13.27
N GLY A 87 -15.24 -14.20 -13.96
CA GLY A 87 -16.60 -13.86 -14.33
C GLY A 87 -17.43 -13.22 -13.21
N GLN A 88 -16.89 -13.09 -12.00
CA GLN A 88 -17.60 -12.41 -10.92
C GLN A 88 -17.61 -10.90 -11.12
N SER A 89 -18.75 -10.31 -10.83
CA SER A 89 -18.99 -8.86 -10.91
C SER A 89 -19.63 -8.35 -9.64
N ALA A 90 -19.28 -7.13 -9.27
CA ALA A 90 -19.87 -6.44 -8.14
C ALA A 90 -20.00 -4.94 -8.42
N GLU A 91 -20.92 -4.30 -7.71
CA GLU A 91 -21.14 -2.87 -7.77
C GLU A 91 -20.82 -2.25 -6.40
N LEU A 92 -19.93 -1.25 -6.40
CA LEU A 92 -19.57 -0.45 -5.25
C LEU A 92 -20.25 0.93 -5.40
N VAL A 93 -20.96 1.35 -4.36
CA VAL A 93 -21.55 2.69 -4.27
C VAL A 93 -20.78 3.50 -3.23
N ASP A 94 -20.11 4.54 -3.68
CA ASP A 94 -19.38 5.49 -2.85
C ASP A 94 -20.00 6.89 -2.97
N GLY A 95 -20.92 7.18 -2.08
CA GLY A 95 -21.68 8.41 -2.12
C GLY A 95 -22.54 8.55 -3.39
N LYS A 96 -22.09 9.36 -4.35
CA LYS A 96 -22.75 9.56 -5.67
C LYS A 96 -22.07 8.79 -6.79
N GLU A 97 -20.91 8.22 -6.49
CA GLU A 97 -20.14 7.48 -7.47
C GLU A 97 -20.51 6.00 -7.41
N VAL A 98 -20.55 5.38 -8.56
CA VAL A 98 -20.92 3.97 -8.69
C VAL A 98 -19.91 3.29 -9.63
N TYR A 99 -19.26 2.27 -9.13
CA TYR A 99 -18.29 1.48 -9.86
C TYR A 99 -18.79 0.05 -10.03
N ARG A 100 -18.79 -0.45 -11.27
CA ARG A 100 -19.06 -1.86 -11.54
C ARG A 100 -17.78 -2.54 -11.99
N LEU A 101 -17.32 -3.48 -11.19
CA LEU A 101 -16.12 -4.23 -11.48
C LEU A 101 -16.48 -5.66 -11.91
N THR A 102 -15.79 -6.12 -12.95
CA THR A 102 -15.85 -7.52 -13.38
C THR A 102 -14.44 -8.08 -13.40
N LEU A 103 -14.24 -9.17 -12.69
CA LEU A 103 -12.99 -9.96 -12.70
C LEU A 103 -13.07 -10.95 -13.88
N GLU A 104 -12.44 -10.60 -15.01
CA GLU A 104 -12.54 -11.41 -16.23
C GLU A 104 -11.64 -12.65 -16.16
N ARG A 105 -10.42 -12.50 -15.64
CA ARG A 105 -9.41 -13.57 -15.64
C ARG A 105 -8.49 -13.45 -14.43
N ILE A 106 -8.04 -14.60 -13.96
CA ILE A 106 -7.01 -14.76 -12.92
C ILE A 106 -5.91 -15.63 -13.47
N VAL A 107 -4.65 -15.17 -13.46
CA VAL A 107 -3.50 -15.95 -13.90
C VAL A 107 -2.49 -16.04 -12.77
N ASP A 108 -2.36 -17.23 -12.21
CA ASP A 108 -1.34 -17.53 -11.20
C ASP A 108 -0.06 -17.98 -11.89
N GLY A 109 1.07 -17.36 -11.60
CA GLY A 109 2.33 -17.56 -12.27
C GLY A 109 2.41 -16.88 -13.65
N ALA A 110 1.76 -15.71 -13.80
CA ALA A 110 1.85 -14.92 -15.03
C ALA A 110 3.30 -14.58 -15.38
N ALA A 111 3.62 -14.54 -16.66
CA ALA A 111 4.97 -14.26 -17.15
C ALA A 111 5.00 -12.97 -17.98
N SER A 112 5.97 -12.11 -17.72
CA SER A 112 6.24 -10.95 -18.55
C SER A 112 7.30 -11.26 -19.60
N THR A 113 7.11 -10.81 -20.82
CA THR A 113 8.13 -10.82 -21.89
C THR A 113 9.16 -9.70 -21.71
N ASN A 114 8.90 -8.75 -20.81
CA ASN A 114 9.84 -7.68 -20.45
C ASN A 114 10.92 -8.24 -19.52
N GLU A 115 12.18 -8.26 -19.97
CA GLU A 115 13.30 -8.86 -19.22
C GLU A 115 13.59 -8.15 -17.88
N VAL A 116 13.25 -6.88 -17.77
CA VAL A 116 13.45 -6.11 -16.52
C VAL A 116 12.28 -6.27 -15.53
N GLN A 117 11.19 -6.92 -15.98
CA GLN A 117 10.00 -7.13 -15.16
C GLN A 117 9.79 -8.63 -14.93
N ARG A 118 10.65 -9.19 -14.09
CA ARG A 118 10.58 -10.59 -13.65
C ARG A 118 10.33 -10.63 -12.15
N PRO A 119 9.59 -11.59 -11.64
CA PRO A 119 9.44 -11.75 -10.22
C PRO A 119 10.81 -12.04 -9.58
N LYS A 120 10.99 -11.60 -8.35
CA LYS A 120 12.18 -11.93 -7.54
C LYS A 120 12.26 -13.45 -7.32
N GLU A 121 13.47 -13.95 -7.03
CA GLU A 121 13.65 -15.36 -6.70
C GLU A 121 12.77 -15.77 -5.50
N GLY A 122 12.01 -16.85 -5.66
CA GLY A 122 11.03 -17.33 -4.68
C GLY A 122 9.66 -16.65 -4.74
N ASN A 123 9.47 -15.69 -5.67
CA ASN A 123 8.19 -15.03 -5.90
C ASN A 123 7.60 -15.42 -7.25
N ARG A 124 6.30 -15.17 -7.40
CA ARG A 124 5.57 -15.27 -8.67
C ARG A 124 4.65 -14.08 -8.86
N TYR A 125 4.24 -13.86 -10.10
CA TYR A 125 3.18 -12.90 -10.39
C TYR A 125 1.81 -13.56 -10.31
N LEU A 126 0.89 -12.90 -9.61
CA LEU A 126 -0.55 -13.15 -9.64
C LEU A 126 -1.21 -11.98 -10.37
N LEU A 127 -1.85 -12.27 -11.50
CA LEU A 127 -2.42 -11.28 -12.41
C LEU A 127 -3.94 -11.40 -12.46
N PHE A 128 -4.59 -10.24 -12.40
CA PHE A 128 -6.04 -10.09 -12.55
C PHE A 128 -6.34 -9.22 -13.76
N THR A 129 -7.16 -9.72 -14.70
CA THR A 129 -7.75 -8.88 -15.75
C THR A 129 -9.10 -8.35 -15.26
N ILE A 130 -9.23 -7.03 -15.20
CA ILE A 130 -10.38 -6.36 -14.61
C ILE A 130 -11.02 -5.43 -15.64
N VAL A 131 -12.35 -5.45 -15.70
CA VAL A 131 -13.16 -4.44 -16.38
C VAL A 131 -13.86 -3.60 -15.32
N ILE A 132 -13.75 -2.28 -15.46
CA ILE A 132 -14.40 -1.31 -14.59
C ILE A 132 -15.29 -0.42 -15.44
N GLU A 133 -16.55 -0.31 -15.05
CA GLU A 133 -17.52 0.67 -15.58
C GLU A 133 -17.75 1.76 -14.53
N ASN A 134 -17.60 3.00 -14.93
CA ASN A 134 -18.00 4.15 -14.13
C ASN A 134 -19.48 4.42 -14.38
N ALA A 135 -20.35 3.95 -13.50
CA ALA A 135 -21.79 4.21 -13.54
C ALA A 135 -22.19 5.44 -12.69
N GLY A 136 -21.21 6.15 -12.15
CA GLY A 136 -21.36 7.40 -11.41
C GLY A 136 -21.49 8.63 -12.31
N THR A 137 -21.30 9.80 -11.71
CA THR A 137 -21.59 11.11 -12.34
C THR A 137 -20.33 11.93 -12.66
N GLN A 138 -19.16 11.52 -12.17
CA GLN A 138 -17.89 12.22 -12.38
C GLN A 138 -16.87 11.31 -13.06
N ALA A 139 -15.87 11.90 -13.71
CA ALA A 139 -14.75 11.15 -14.25
C ALA A 139 -13.76 10.79 -13.11
N HIS A 140 -13.24 9.56 -13.16
CA HIS A 140 -12.26 9.06 -12.19
C HIS A 140 -11.06 8.46 -12.86
N LEU A 141 -9.87 8.79 -12.37
CA LEU A 141 -8.65 8.11 -12.74
C LEU A 141 -8.56 6.82 -11.91
N ILE A 142 -8.63 5.68 -12.58
CA ILE A 142 -8.45 4.37 -11.97
C ILE A 142 -7.11 3.81 -12.40
N THR A 143 -6.33 3.37 -11.44
CA THR A 143 -4.99 2.80 -11.64
C THR A 143 -4.85 1.49 -10.88
N ALA A 144 -3.77 0.76 -11.13
CA ALA A 144 -3.45 -0.44 -10.38
C ALA A 144 -3.30 -0.17 -8.86
N SER A 145 -2.90 1.06 -8.46
CA SER A 145 -2.77 1.43 -7.04
C SER A 145 -4.09 1.53 -6.27
N ASN A 146 -5.24 1.50 -6.97
CA ASN A 146 -6.53 1.36 -6.29
C ASN A 146 -6.82 -0.08 -5.83
N PHE A 147 -5.89 -0.99 -6.09
CA PHE A 147 -6.04 -2.42 -5.73
C PHE A 147 -4.99 -2.86 -4.75
N GLN A 148 -5.39 -3.68 -3.79
CA GLN A 148 -4.53 -4.32 -2.82
C GLN A 148 -4.89 -5.80 -2.70
N LEU A 149 -3.88 -6.66 -2.58
CA LEU A 149 -4.05 -8.09 -2.40
C LEU A 149 -3.64 -8.47 -0.97
N ARG A 150 -4.51 -9.16 -0.25
CA ARG A 150 -4.13 -9.85 1.00
C ARG A 150 -3.98 -11.33 0.76
N THR A 151 -2.93 -11.91 1.32
CA THR A 151 -2.68 -13.35 1.26
C THR A 151 -3.13 -14.06 2.55
N THR A 152 -3.18 -15.38 2.50
CA THR A 152 -3.52 -16.22 3.67
C THR A 152 -2.50 -16.13 4.80
N ALA A 153 -1.27 -15.70 4.51
CA ALA A 153 -0.26 -15.40 5.53
C ALA A 153 -0.54 -14.08 6.28
N GLY A 154 -1.54 -13.30 5.82
CA GLY A 154 -1.94 -12.03 6.40
C GLY A 154 -1.16 -10.82 5.86
N PHE A 155 -0.30 -11.01 4.84
CA PHE A 155 0.43 -9.92 4.21
C PHE A 155 -0.44 -9.19 3.19
N ASP A 156 -0.32 -7.86 3.18
CA ASP A 156 -0.87 -6.97 2.16
C ASP A 156 0.19 -6.67 1.12
N TYR A 157 -0.18 -6.78 -0.15
CA TYR A 157 0.68 -6.50 -1.30
C TYR A 157 0.05 -5.42 -2.16
N ASP A 158 0.85 -4.42 -2.50
CA ASP A 158 0.48 -3.40 -3.46
C ASP A 158 0.68 -3.93 -4.89
N ALA A 159 -0.08 -3.39 -5.84
CA ALA A 159 0.07 -3.77 -7.23
C ALA A 159 1.41 -3.29 -7.81
N VAL A 160 1.99 -4.10 -8.70
CA VAL A 160 3.20 -3.76 -9.46
C VAL A 160 2.94 -2.48 -10.25
N PHE A 161 3.83 -1.50 -10.10
CA PHE A 161 3.72 -0.23 -10.82
C PHE A 161 3.99 -0.41 -12.32
N ALA A 162 3.08 0.09 -13.16
CA ALA A 162 3.16 0.06 -14.61
C ALA A 162 3.58 -1.32 -15.20
N PRO A 163 2.80 -2.39 -14.97
CA PRO A 163 3.12 -3.71 -15.49
C PRO A 163 3.09 -3.73 -17.02
N THR A 164 4.12 -4.31 -17.65
CA THR A 164 4.29 -4.38 -19.10
C THR A 164 4.73 -5.77 -19.55
N GLY A 165 4.51 -6.10 -20.83
CA GLY A 165 4.97 -7.36 -21.41
C GLY A 165 4.14 -8.58 -21.01
N PHE A 166 2.96 -8.41 -20.45
CA PHE A 166 2.02 -9.50 -20.17
C PHE A 166 1.10 -9.74 -21.37
N GLU A 167 0.81 -11.00 -21.66
CA GLU A 167 -0.06 -11.38 -22.78
C GLU A 167 -1.51 -10.95 -22.57
N GLU A 168 -1.93 -10.86 -21.31
CA GLU A 168 -3.29 -10.51 -20.89
C GLU A 168 -3.66 -9.04 -21.14
N GLY A 169 -2.67 -8.17 -21.35
CA GLY A 169 -2.90 -6.75 -21.67
C GLY A 169 -1.92 -5.79 -20.99
N GLU A 170 -2.32 -4.55 -20.94
CA GLU A 170 -1.57 -3.47 -20.32
C GLU A 170 -2.08 -3.17 -18.91
N GLY A 171 -1.22 -2.57 -18.09
CA GLY A 171 -1.54 -2.15 -16.72
C GLY A 171 -2.72 -1.20 -16.69
N LEU A 172 -3.62 -1.40 -15.73
CA LEU A 172 -4.77 -0.54 -15.55
C LEU A 172 -4.31 0.86 -15.10
N SER A 173 -4.52 1.85 -15.98
CA SER A 173 -4.25 3.26 -15.70
C SER A 173 -5.05 4.10 -16.70
N GLN A 174 -6.29 4.44 -16.36
CA GLN A 174 -7.18 5.15 -17.27
C GLN A 174 -8.15 6.07 -16.52
N GLU A 175 -8.36 7.26 -17.06
CA GLU A 175 -9.49 8.11 -16.66
C GLU A 175 -10.77 7.60 -17.31
N ILE A 176 -11.79 7.32 -16.49
CA ILE A 176 -13.08 6.79 -16.93
C ILE A 176 -14.16 7.82 -16.67
N GLY A 177 -14.71 8.41 -17.74
CA GLY A 177 -15.85 9.32 -17.65
C GLY A 177 -17.14 8.59 -17.29
N PRO A 178 -18.22 9.33 -16.94
CA PRO A 178 -19.54 8.77 -16.66
C PRO A 178 -20.05 7.87 -17.79
N GLY A 179 -20.47 6.64 -17.46
CA GLY A 179 -20.90 5.61 -18.41
C GLY A 179 -19.77 4.95 -19.21
N GLY A 180 -18.51 5.37 -18.99
CA GLY A 180 -17.34 4.80 -19.62
C GLY A 180 -16.90 3.49 -18.98
N LYS A 181 -16.04 2.75 -19.70
CA LYS A 181 -15.42 1.50 -19.23
C LYS A 181 -13.91 1.51 -19.50
N ALA A 182 -13.18 0.90 -18.59
CA ALA A 182 -11.78 0.56 -18.79
C ALA A 182 -11.58 -0.94 -18.62
N ARG A 183 -10.58 -1.49 -19.32
CA ARG A 183 -10.11 -2.85 -19.18
C ARG A 183 -8.58 -2.81 -19.05
N GLY A 184 -8.06 -3.50 -18.05
CA GLY A 184 -6.61 -3.58 -17.85
C GLY A 184 -6.23 -4.72 -16.91
N ILE A 185 -4.93 -4.88 -16.71
CA ILE A 185 -4.40 -5.84 -15.76
C ILE A 185 -3.91 -5.18 -14.49
N VAL A 186 -4.09 -5.89 -13.37
CA VAL A 186 -3.50 -5.59 -12.07
C VAL A 186 -2.64 -6.78 -11.68
N VAL A 187 -1.38 -6.54 -11.39
CA VAL A 187 -0.38 -7.59 -11.15
C VAL A 187 0.18 -7.44 -9.76
N PHE A 188 0.28 -8.54 -9.02
CA PHE A 188 0.92 -8.58 -7.70
C PHE A 188 2.10 -9.53 -7.73
N GLU A 189 3.20 -9.16 -7.09
CA GLU A 189 4.33 -10.06 -6.84
C GLU A 189 4.21 -10.62 -5.43
N ILE A 190 4.01 -11.94 -5.32
CA ILE A 190 3.82 -12.63 -4.04
C ILE A 190 4.74 -13.86 -3.95
N PRO A 191 5.12 -14.31 -2.74
CA PRO A 191 5.86 -15.55 -2.54
C PRO A 191 5.15 -16.76 -3.13
N GLU A 192 5.90 -17.71 -3.70
CA GLU A 192 5.35 -18.91 -4.36
C GLU A 192 4.43 -19.76 -3.47
N GLY A 193 4.68 -19.76 -2.16
CA GLY A 193 3.89 -20.54 -1.19
C GLY A 193 2.60 -19.86 -0.70
N GLU A 194 2.41 -18.59 -0.97
CA GLU A 194 1.27 -17.83 -0.46
C GLU A 194 0.06 -17.93 -1.40
N GLN A 195 -1.15 -17.88 -0.82
CA GLN A 195 -2.41 -17.90 -1.56
C GLN A 195 -3.18 -16.60 -1.33
N PRO A 196 -3.92 -16.09 -2.35
CA PRO A 196 -4.78 -14.93 -2.17
C PRO A 196 -5.89 -15.23 -1.15
N LEU A 197 -6.11 -14.29 -0.24
CA LEU A 197 -7.24 -14.29 0.69
C LEU A 197 -8.36 -13.40 0.17
N PHE A 198 -8.01 -12.20 -0.27
CA PHE A 198 -8.92 -11.30 -0.98
C PHE A 198 -8.16 -10.31 -1.88
N LEU A 199 -8.83 -9.83 -2.91
CA LEU A 199 -8.45 -8.65 -3.69
C LEU A 199 -9.37 -7.50 -3.29
N LYS A 200 -8.81 -6.41 -2.79
CA LYS A 200 -9.53 -5.18 -2.42
C LYS A 200 -9.46 -4.16 -3.55
N PHE A 201 -10.55 -3.45 -3.80
CA PHE A 201 -10.60 -2.25 -4.60
C PHE A 201 -11.07 -1.08 -3.75
N ASP A 202 -10.25 -0.04 -3.69
CA ASP A 202 -10.50 1.21 -2.98
C ASP A 202 -10.38 2.36 -4.00
N PRO A 203 -11.48 2.92 -4.48
CA PRO A 203 -11.47 4.02 -5.43
C PRO A 203 -11.08 5.35 -4.79
N ASN A 204 -11.26 5.48 -3.47
CA ASN A 204 -11.08 6.73 -2.76
C ASN A 204 -10.72 6.51 -1.29
N PRO A 205 -9.45 6.62 -0.90
CA PRO A 205 -9.00 6.33 0.48
C PRO A 205 -9.56 7.29 1.55
N PHE A 206 -10.34 8.29 1.15
CA PHE A 206 -11.00 9.22 2.07
C PHE A 206 -12.44 8.84 2.41
N THR A 207 -12.97 7.79 1.80
CA THR A 207 -14.29 7.22 2.06
C THR A 207 -14.17 5.80 2.62
N PRO A 208 -15.18 5.29 3.35
CA PRO A 208 -15.10 3.95 3.91
C PRO A 208 -15.58 2.85 2.94
N ALA A 209 -15.97 3.18 1.72
CA ALA A 209 -16.57 2.24 0.78
C ALA A 209 -15.49 1.45 0.02
N GLU A 210 -15.38 0.17 0.28
CA GLU A 210 -14.42 -0.73 -0.36
C GLU A 210 -15.12 -1.95 -0.97
N LEU A 211 -14.55 -2.50 -2.04
CA LEU A 211 -15.04 -3.73 -2.66
C LEU A 211 -14.00 -4.85 -2.46
N TYR A 212 -14.47 -5.98 -1.97
CA TYR A 212 -13.65 -7.17 -1.71
C TYR A 212 -14.08 -8.33 -2.60
N PHE A 213 -13.14 -8.90 -3.33
CA PHE A 213 -13.25 -10.20 -3.95
C PHE A 213 -12.59 -11.22 -3.00
N ASP A 214 -13.39 -11.95 -2.25
CA ASP A 214 -12.92 -12.88 -1.21
C ASP A 214 -12.67 -14.28 -1.78
N ALA A 215 -11.58 -14.93 -1.36
CA ALA A 215 -11.35 -16.32 -1.70
C ALA A 215 -12.56 -17.20 -1.29
N PRO A 216 -12.90 -18.25 -2.03
CA PRO A 216 -14.10 -19.06 -1.76
C PRO A 216 -14.16 -19.63 -0.33
N ASN A 217 -13.02 -19.83 0.32
CA ASN A 217 -12.87 -20.34 1.68
C ASN A 217 -12.34 -19.29 2.67
N ALA A 218 -12.49 -18.00 2.35
CA ALA A 218 -11.94 -16.88 3.14
C ALA A 218 -12.39 -16.92 4.63
N LEU A 219 -13.64 -17.27 4.88
CA LEU A 219 -14.17 -17.37 6.24
C LEU A 219 -13.52 -18.52 7.04
N GLU A 220 -13.33 -19.68 6.43
CA GLU A 220 -12.66 -20.82 7.07
C GLU A 220 -11.20 -20.49 7.36
N LEU A 221 -10.52 -19.86 6.40
CA LEU A 221 -9.14 -19.39 6.56
C LEU A 221 -9.02 -18.36 7.68
N ALA A 222 -9.94 -17.41 7.76
CA ALA A 222 -9.98 -16.43 8.84
C ALA A 222 -10.20 -17.06 10.23
N GLN A 223 -11.06 -18.08 10.30
CA GLN A 223 -11.37 -18.77 11.57
C GLN A 223 -10.30 -19.78 12.01
N SER A 224 -9.55 -20.35 11.06
CA SER A 224 -8.50 -21.34 11.36
C SER A 224 -7.27 -20.75 12.05
N GLY A 225 -7.18 -19.41 12.15
CA GLY A 225 -5.99 -18.72 12.65
C GLY A 225 -4.82 -18.73 11.66
N ALA A 226 -5.03 -19.28 10.46
CA ALA A 226 -4.05 -19.22 9.36
C ALA A 226 -3.92 -17.78 8.83
N VAL A 227 -5.01 -17.04 8.86
CA VAL A 227 -4.97 -15.58 8.69
C VAL A 227 -4.65 -15.01 10.06
N GLY A 228 -3.51 -14.35 10.18
CA GLY A 228 -3.10 -13.73 11.42
C GLY A 228 -4.19 -12.84 11.99
N GLN A 229 -5.12 -13.46 12.75
CA GLN A 229 -5.94 -12.67 13.67
C GLN A 229 -4.94 -12.04 14.62
N ALA A 230 -4.71 -10.73 14.47
CA ALA A 230 -4.13 -9.99 15.55
C ALA A 230 -5.08 -10.18 16.74
N ALA A 231 -4.74 -11.09 17.64
CA ALA A 231 -5.31 -11.03 18.98
C ALA A 231 -5.18 -9.58 19.43
N PRO A 232 -6.19 -9.01 20.13
CA PRO A 232 -6.07 -7.64 20.62
C PRO A 232 -4.72 -7.55 21.32
N ALA A 233 -3.77 -6.91 20.61
CA ALA A 233 -2.40 -6.87 21.06
C ALA A 233 -2.39 -6.01 22.30
N GLN A 234 -2.15 -6.61 23.45
CA GLN A 234 -1.71 -5.83 24.58
C GLN A 234 -0.39 -5.17 24.14
N PRO A 235 -0.23 -3.86 24.42
CA PRO A 235 1.03 -3.18 24.14
C PRO A 235 2.18 -3.98 24.74
N GLU A 236 3.04 -4.54 23.88
CA GLU A 236 4.26 -5.23 24.29
C GLU A 236 5.38 -4.19 24.45
N GLY A 237 6.28 -4.41 25.35
CA GLY A 237 7.31 -3.46 25.73
C GLY A 237 7.07 -2.83 27.11
N THR A 238 8.10 -2.29 27.66
CA THR A 238 8.05 -1.59 28.95
C THR A 238 7.47 -0.20 28.78
N PRO A 239 6.50 0.25 29.58
CA PRO A 239 6.09 1.66 29.59
C PRO A 239 7.28 2.60 29.82
N GLY A 240 7.24 3.79 29.23
CA GLY A 240 8.32 4.75 29.14
C GLY A 240 8.86 5.36 30.44
N ASP A 241 8.88 4.60 31.53
CA ASP A 241 9.43 5.03 32.82
C ASP A 241 10.83 4.42 33.02
N GLN A 242 11.76 4.80 32.14
CA GLN A 242 13.17 4.42 32.27
C GLN A 242 13.93 5.54 32.96
N ALA A 243 14.06 5.42 34.29
CA ALA A 243 14.85 6.35 35.09
C ALA A 243 16.27 6.51 34.51
N GLY A 244 16.59 7.70 34.02
CA GLY A 244 17.90 8.04 33.49
C GLY A 244 17.97 8.26 31.98
N LYS A 245 16.93 7.90 31.19
CA LYS A 245 16.85 8.23 29.75
C LYS A 245 16.29 9.63 29.54
N SER A 246 16.84 10.36 28.58
CA SER A 246 16.35 11.67 28.15
C SER A 246 15.39 11.61 26.95
N TRP A 247 15.03 10.40 26.51
CA TRP A 247 14.12 10.14 25.38
C TRP A 247 13.05 9.10 25.77
N GLY A 248 11.92 9.11 25.05
CA GLY A 248 10.85 8.14 25.26
C GLY A 248 10.31 8.15 26.67
N THR A 249 10.12 9.35 27.24
CA THR A 249 9.71 9.54 28.65
C THR A 249 8.20 9.74 28.79
N SER A 250 7.43 9.77 27.70
CA SER A 250 5.98 9.78 27.76
C SER A 250 5.45 8.46 28.33
N LYS A 251 4.38 8.52 29.10
CA LYS A 251 3.70 7.32 29.64
C LYS A 251 3.20 6.35 28.57
N ASN A 252 3.01 6.85 27.35
CA ASN A 252 2.53 6.07 26.22
C ASN A 252 3.67 5.44 25.41
N ASP A 253 4.91 5.89 25.65
CA ASP A 253 6.07 5.34 24.97
C ASP A 253 6.36 3.91 25.42
N ARG A 254 6.97 3.14 24.53
CA ARG A 254 7.40 1.78 24.79
C ARG A 254 8.85 1.62 24.42
N HIS A 255 9.56 0.81 25.22
CA HIS A 255 10.96 0.50 25.01
C HIS A 255 11.15 -1.01 24.90
N VAL A 256 11.88 -1.42 23.88
CA VAL A 256 12.28 -2.80 23.65
C VAL A 256 13.77 -2.83 23.20
N PRO A 257 14.51 -3.92 23.38
CA PRO A 257 15.87 -4.01 22.87
C PRO A 257 15.92 -3.89 21.35
N LEU A 258 16.92 -3.18 20.82
CA LEU A 258 17.23 -3.13 19.38
C LEU A 258 18.01 -4.40 19.00
N ALA A 259 17.27 -5.47 18.73
CA ALA A 259 17.87 -6.74 18.33
C ALA A 259 16.91 -7.56 17.45
N PRO A 260 17.43 -8.43 16.56
CA PRO A 260 16.59 -9.35 15.80
C PRO A 260 15.66 -10.19 16.68
N GLY A 261 14.41 -10.36 16.24
CA GLY A 261 13.37 -11.09 16.98
C GLY A 261 12.65 -10.27 18.05
N GLN A 262 13.08 -9.05 18.34
CA GLN A 262 12.41 -8.20 19.31
C GLN A 262 11.18 -7.54 18.69
N SER A 263 10.08 -7.55 19.44
CA SER A 263 8.80 -6.95 19.03
C SER A 263 8.35 -5.94 20.08
N GLY A 264 7.77 -4.85 19.60
CA GLY A 264 7.08 -3.88 20.44
C GLY A 264 5.72 -3.53 19.87
N ALA A 265 4.79 -3.14 20.73
CA ALA A 265 3.49 -2.66 20.31
C ALA A 265 3.13 -1.37 21.02
N ILE A 266 2.55 -0.43 20.28
CA ILE A 266 1.99 0.81 20.83
C ILE A 266 0.55 0.98 20.39
N ALA A 267 -0.23 1.60 21.26
CA ALA A 267 -1.61 1.98 20.99
C ALA A 267 -1.72 3.50 20.87
N ASP A 268 -2.34 3.96 19.80
CA ASP A 268 -2.69 5.34 19.55
C ASP A 268 -4.18 5.46 19.25
N GLY A 269 -4.95 5.76 20.28
CA GLY A 269 -6.40 5.75 20.19
C GLY A 269 -6.95 4.35 19.90
N ARG A 270 -7.52 4.15 18.71
CA ARG A 270 -8.06 2.87 18.23
C ARG A 270 -7.05 2.08 17.41
N GLN A 271 -5.94 2.71 17.05
CA GLN A 271 -4.88 2.06 16.30
C GLN A 271 -3.92 1.35 17.24
N ILE A 272 -3.52 0.16 16.85
CA ILE A 272 -2.51 -0.63 17.54
C ILE A 272 -1.50 -1.06 16.48
N TYR A 273 -0.26 -0.65 16.69
CA TYR A 273 0.86 -0.92 15.81
C TYR A 273 1.77 -1.93 16.49
N ARG A 274 2.05 -3.04 15.83
CA ARG A 274 3.07 -3.99 16.27
C ARG A 274 4.22 -3.98 15.28
N VAL A 275 5.42 -3.83 15.79
CA VAL A 275 6.66 -3.78 15.02
C VAL A 275 7.61 -4.84 15.53
N THR A 276 8.10 -5.68 14.63
CA THR A 276 9.12 -6.69 14.93
C THR A 276 10.38 -6.41 14.13
N ILE A 277 11.52 -6.30 14.78
CA ILE A 277 12.83 -6.24 14.14
C ILE A 277 13.18 -7.66 13.68
N GLN A 278 13.29 -7.88 12.38
CA GLN A 278 13.64 -9.20 11.83
C GLN A 278 15.13 -9.36 11.65
N ASN A 279 15.80 -8.32 11.13
CA ASN A 279 17.23 -8.32 10.88
C ASN A 279 17.80 -6.90 10.99
N ILE A 280 19.10 -6.79 11.27
CA ILE A 280 19.85 -5.52 11.29
C ILE A 280 21.13 -5.73 10.49
N VAL A 281 21.40 -4.86 9.53
CA VAL A 281 22.60 -4.91 8.69
C VAL A 281 23.34 -3.58 8.80
N ASP A 282 24.50 -3.62 9.44
CA ASP A 282 25.42 -2.48 9.49
C ASP A 282 26.38 -2.54 8.30
N GLY A 283 26.41 -1.50 7.49
CA GLY A 283 27.15 -1.47 6.24
C GLY A 283 26.46 -2.21 5.10
N ALA A 284 25.12 -2.16 5.03
CA ALA A 284 24.35 -2.73 3.92
C ALA A 284 24.79 -2.16 2.58
N THR A 285 24.68 -2.96 1.53
CA THR A 285 25.07 -2.58 0.16
C THR A 285 23.90 -2.69 -0.80
N SER A 286 23.78 -1.72 -1.70
CA SER A 286 22.79 -1.77 -2.77
C SER A 286 23.43 -2.24 -4.08
N SER A 287 22.73 -3.10 -4.83
CA SER A 287 23.07 -3.46 -6.21
C SER A 287 22.74 -2.36 -7.22
N ASN A 288 21.94 -1.35 -6.81
CA ASN A 288 21.63 -0.21 -7.64
C ASN A 288 22.80 0.79 -7.64
N PRO A 289 23.47 1.06 -8.77
CA PRO A 289 24.64 1.94 -8.83
C PRO A 289 24.33 3.40 -8.46
N PHE A 290 23.05 3.79 -8.49
CA PHE A 290 22.62 5.13 -8.11
C PHE A 290 22.28 5.27 -6.61
N VAL A 291 22.23 4.14 -5.89
CA VAL A 291 21.97 4.09 -4.45
C VAL A 291 23.27 3.65 -3.76
N GLN A 292 24.15 4.62 -3.55
CA GLN A 292 25.45 4.39 -2.89
C GLN A 292 25.59 5.34 -1.71
N PRO A 293 26.20 4.91 -0.60
CA PRO A 293 26.43 5.82 0.52
C PRO A 293 27.39 6.93 0.12
N LYS A 294 27.19 8.13 0.68
CA LYS A 294 28.15 9.24 0.51
C LYS A 294 29.51 8.90 1.09
N GLU A 295 30.56 9.58 0.63
CA GLU A 295 31.90 9.39 1.15
C GLU A 295 31.95 9.57 2.69
N GLY A 296 32.57 8.62 3.38
CA GLY A 296 32.63 8.59 4.84
C GLY A 296 31.34 8.13 5.54
N GLN A 297 30.33 7.68 4.79
CA GLN A 297 29.09 7.17 5.34
C GLN A 297 28.86 5.71 4.96
N LYS A 298 27.93 5.06 5.66
CA LYS A 298 27.46 3.70 5.41
C LYS A 298 25.94 3.68 5.43
N PHE A 299 25.33 2.67 4.79
CA PHE A 299 23.95 2.34 5.03
C PHE A 299 23.85 1.46 6.27
N TRP A 300 22.97 1.87 7.17
CA TRP A 300 22.48 1.07 8.28
C TRP A 300 21.03 0.71 8.01
N LEU A 301 20.73 -0.58 7.95
CA LEU A 301 19.46 -1.11 7.50
C LEU A 301 18.82 -1.97 8.60
N VAL A 302 17.52 -1.82 8.77
CA VAL A 302 16.72 -2.72 9.59
C VAL A 302 15.60 -3.31 8.74
N GLN A 303 15.45 -4.64 8.80
CA GLN A 303 14.31 -5.36 8.22
C GLN A 303 13.23 -5.49 9.27
N VAL A 304 12.03 -5.09 8.91
CA VAL A 304 10.90 -4.92 9.83
C VAL A 304 9.70 -5.71 9.33
N LEU A 305 9.03 -6.42 10.26
CA LEU A 305 7.66 -6.87 10.09
C LEU A 305 6.76 -5.91 10.86
N PHE A 306 5.83 -5.30 10.14
CA PHE A 306 4.81 -4.43 10.68
C PHE A 306 3.46 -5.16 10.68
N GLU A 307 2.69 -5.04 11.76
CA GLU A 307 1.34 -5.60 11.87
C GLU A 307 0.37 -4.51 12.33
N ASN A 308 -0.70 -4.30 11.57
CA ASN A 308 -1.80 -3.43 11.97
C ASN A 308 -2.79 -4.23 12.84
N ALA A 309 -2.66 -4.12 14.15
CA ALA A 309 -3.58 -4.74 15.09
C ALA A 309 -4.76 -3.81 15.50
N GLY A 310 -4.88 -2.66 14.84
CA GLY A 310 -5.97 -1.69 15.02
C GLY A 310 -7.19 -2.00 14.17
N THR A 311 -8.10 -1.02 14.09
CA THR A 311 -9.41 -1.16 13.42
C THR A 311 -9.58 -0.31 12.16
N SER A 312 -8.56 0.45 11.77
CA SER A 312 -8.53 1.27 10.54
C SER A 312 -7.26 1.01 9.76
N SER A 313 -7.29 1.18 8.45
CA SER A 313 -6.10 1.10 7.60
C SER A 313 -5.02 2.09 8.02
N ILE A 314 -3.77 1.72 7.81
CA ILE A 314 -2.56 2.51 8.08
C ILE A 314 -1.78 2.64 6.80
N HIS A 315 -1.39 3.86 6.46
CA HIS A 315 -0.54 4.11 5.31
C HIS A 315 0.89 4.39 5.77
N LEU A 316 1.80 3.48 5.47
CA LEU A 316 3.22 3.59 5.78
C LEU A 316 3.93 4.34 4.64
N VAL A 317 4.66 5.39 4.96
CA VAL A 317 5.38 6.23 3.98
C VAL A 317 6.88 6.34 4.29
N GLY A 318 7.36 5.64 5.32
CA GLY A 318 8.77 5.57 5.72
C GLY A 318 9.24 6.70 6.65
N ASN A 319 8.53 7.81 6.75
CA ASN A 319 8.90 8.95 7.61
C ASN A 319 8.49 8.79 9.09
N GLU A 320 7.85 7.68 9.42
CA GLU A 320 7.50 7.29 10.80
C GLU A 320 8.73 6.87 11.61
N TRP A 321 9.86 6.73 10.95
CA TRP A 321 11.09 6.20 11.56
C TRP A 321 12.12 7.30 11.79
N ALA A 322 12.91 7.17 12.84
CA ALA A 322 14.10 7.97 13.07
C ALA A 322 15.17 7.14 13.80
N LEU A 323 16.42 7.30 13.40
CA LEU A 323 17.56 6.68 14.07
C LEU A 323 18.34 7.76 14.82
N ARG A 324 18.59 7.56 16.11
CA ARG A 324 19.56 8.37 16.87
C ARG A 324 20.83 7.58 17.11
N THR A 325 21.94 8.24 16.92
CA THR A 325 23.28 7.69 17.21
C THR A 325 23.81 8.15 18.57
N GLN A 326 24.85 7.48 19.08
CA GLN A 326 25.42 7.74 20.42
C GLN A 326 26.04 9.12 20.55
N ASP A 327 26.46 9.73 19.45
CA ASP A 327 26.93 11.12 19.37
C ASP A 327 25.80 12.16 19.38
N GLY A 328 24.53 11.70 19.44
CA GLY A 328 23.34 12.52 19.63
C GLY A 328 22.70 13.05 18.37
N PHE A 329 23.14 12.62 17.17
CA PHE A 329 22.52 13.03 15.91
C PHE A 329 21.32 12.14 15.55
N ASP A 330 20.28 12.78 14.98
CA ASP A 330 19.11 12.12 14.41
C ASP A 330 19.24 11.99 12.90
N TYR A 331 18.90 10.81 12.38
CA TYR A 331 18.88 10.48 10.97
C TYR A 331 17.48 10.09 10.54
N GLU A 332 17.05 10.62 9.40
CA GLU A 332 15.79 10.27 8.74
C GLU A 332 16.05 9.09 7.76
N PRO A 333 15.07 8.23 7.48
CA PRO A 333 15.22 7.15 6.51
C PRO A 333 15.46 7.67 5.10
N GLU A 334 16.19 6.88 4.31
CA GLU A 334 16.37 7.11 2.87
C GLU A 334 15.07 6.74 2.13
N VAL A 335 14.48 7.72 1.45
CA VAL A 335 13.21 7.55 0.71
C VAL A 335 13.39 6.67 -0.53
N ILE A 336 14.58 6.73 -1.16
CA ILE A 336 14.91 5.92 -2.34
C ILE A 336 15.96 4.89 -1.95
N ALA A 337 15.51 3.77 -1.41
CA ALA A 337 16.38 2.69 -0.97
C ALA A 337 16.06 1.40 -1.76
N THR A 338 16.52 1.32 -2.99
CA THR A 338 16.31 0.18 -3.89
C THR A 338 17.58 -0.65 -4.09
N GLY A 339 17.45 -1.91 -4.46
CA GLY A 339 18.56 -2.80 -4.79
C GLY A 339 19.25 -3.43 -3.57
N PHE A 340 18.62 -3.42 -2.41
CA PHE A 340 19.08 -4.16 -1.24
C PHE A 340 18.57 -5.60 -1.29
N ALA A 341 19.43 -6.54 -0.91
CA ALA A 341 19.10 -7.98 -0.89
C ALA A 341 18.04 -8.31 0.19
N GLU A 342 17.97 -7.48 1.24
CA GLU A 342 17.10 -7.66 2.38
C GLU A 342 15.62 -7.32 2.08
N GLY A 343 15.32 -6.65 0.96
CA GLY A 343 13.95 -6.37 0.53
C GLY A 343 13.73 -4.97 -0.04
N GLU A 344 12.46 -4.60 -0.11
CA GLU A 344 11.99 -3.27 -0.53
C GLU A 344 11.73 -2.38 0.69
N VAL A 345 11.69 -1.07 0.45
CA VAL A 345 11.33 -0.09 1.49
C VAL A 345 9.96 -0.43 2.07
N LEU A 346 9.86 -0.42 3.40
CA LEU A 346 8.59 -0.59 4.09
C LEU A 346 7.66 0.59 3.78
N SER A 347 6.66 0.34 2.96
CA SER A 347 5.69 1.35 2.52
C SER A 347 4.39 0.67 2.10
N GLY A 348 3.33 1.47 1.87
CA GLY A 348 2.04 0.98 1.41
C GLY A 348 0.96 1.02 2.47
N GLU A 349 -0.24 0.61 2.10
CA GLU A 349 -1.38 0.56 3.00
C GLU A 349 -1.46 -0.80 3.68
N VAL A 350 -1.69 -0.81 4.99
CA VAL A 350 -1.89 -2.03 5.78
C VAL A 350 -3.25 -1.96 6.45
N GLY A 351 -4.21 -2.72 5.95
CA GLY A 351 -5.56 -2.78 6.50
C GLY A 351 -5.62 -3.46 7.88
N PRO A 352 -6.76 -3.40 8.58
CA PRO A 352 -6.94 -4.03 9.89
C PRO A 352 -6.58 -5.51 9.87
N GLY A 353 -5.75 -5.96 10.82
CA GLY A 353 -5.23 -7.33 10.89
C GLY A 353 -4.20 -7.68 9.82
N GLY A 354 -3.84 -6.74 8.94
CA GLY A 354 -2.84 -6.92 7.90
C GLY A 354 -1.42 -6.78 8.41
N LYS A 355 -0.48 -7.24 7.56
CA LYS A 355 0.96 -7.19 7.79
C LYS A 355 1.66 -6.61 6.58
N ALA A 356 2.76 -5.93 6.82
CA ALA A 356 3.72 -5.53 5.79
C ALA A 356 5.12 -5.90 6.26
N GLN A 357 5.97 -6.28 5.33
CA GLN A 357 7.38 -6.54 5.58
C GLN A 357 8.21 -5.70 4.64
N GLY A 358 9.27 -5.11 5.15
CA GLY A 358 10.16 -4.30 4.33
C GLY A 358 11.40 -3.88 5.09
N ILE A 359 12.17 -2.99 4.47
CA ILE A 359 13.37 -2.43 5.05
C ILE A 359 13.20 -0.94 5.35
N VAL A 360 13.87 -0.49 6.40
CA VAL A 360 14.10 0.92 6.71
C VAL A 360 15.61 1.15 6.66
N VAL A 361 16.05 2.09 5.83
CA VAL A 361 17.48 2.32 5.54
C VAL A 361 17.85 3.72 5.99
N PHE A 362 18.95 3.84 6.70
CA PHE A 362 19.54 5.12 7.12
C PHE A 362 20.93 5.26 6.55
N GLN A 363 21.32 6.48 6.19
CA GLN A 363 22.69 6.81 5.82
C GLN A 363 23.36 7.54 6.98
N ILE A 364 24.34 6.90 7.61
CA ILE A 364 25.03 7.39 8.82
C ILE A 364 26.55 7.43 8.61
N PRO A 365 27.32 8.22 9.39
CA PRO A 365 28.77 8.15 9.40
C PRO A 365 29.29 6.73 9.64
N GLN A 366 30.44 6.39 9.06
CA GLN A 366 30.97 5.03 9.06
C GLN A 366 31.26 4.47 10.46
N ASP A 367 31.63 5.34 11.40
CA ASP A 367 31.93 5.02 12.79
C ASP A 367 30.76 5.24 13.75
N ALA A 368 29.65 5.82 13.27
CA ALA A 368 28.47 6.07 14.10
C ALA A 368 27.84 4.77 14.59
N GLN A 369 27.41 4.78 15.86
CA GLN A 369 26.74 3.67 16.51
C GLN A 369 25.30 4.06 16.87
N PRO A 370 24.29 3.22 16.58
CA PRO A 370 22.91 3.45 17.01
C PRO A 370 22.82 3.61 18.52
N LEU A 371 22.02 4.57 18.96
CA LEU A 371 21.58 4.71 20.35
C LEU A 371 20.17 4.15 20.50
N PHE A 372 19.25 4.50 19.58
CA PHE A 372 17.93 3.92 19.46
C PHE A 372 17.37 4.10 18.05
N LEU A 373 16.48 3.20 17.66
CA LEU A 373 15.58 3.34 16.51
C LEU A 373 14.18 3.69 17.03
N LYS A 374 13.59 4.78 16.54
CA LYS A 374 12.27 5.25 16.93
C LYS A 374 11.26 4.98 15.81
N PHE A 375 10.08 4.51 16.20
CA PHE A 375 8.89 4.47 15.37
C PHE A 375 7.82 5.40 15.96
N ASP A 376 7.38 6.38 15.17
CA ASP A 376 6.41 7.41 15.52
C ASP A 376 5.29 7.42 14.46
N PRO A 377 4.26 6.60 14.64
CA PRO A 377 3.20 6.44 13.62
C PRO A 377 2.34 7.69 13.43
N ASN A 378 2.34 8.57 14.43
CA ASN A 378 1.50 9.76 14.38
C ASN A 378 2.17 10.91 15.16
N PRO A 379 2.83 11.84 14.47
CA PRO A 379 3.55 12.94 15.12
C PRO A 379 2.65 13.93 15.88
N LEU A 380 1.33 13.78 15.82
CA LEU A 380 0.36 14.58 16.56
C LEU A 380 0.03 14.00 17.93
N THR A 381 0.42 12.75 18.19
CA THR A 381 0.24 12.07 19.48
C THR A 381 1.58 11.93 20.20
N SER A 382 1.55 11.38 21.42
CA SER A 382 2.74 11.16 22.24
C SER A 382 3.11 9.67 22.37
N ALA A 383 2.53 8.79 21.57
CA ALA A 383 2.81 7.36 21.61
C ALA A 383 3.93 7.01 20.63
N GLU A 384 5.13 6.73 21.13
CA GLU A 384 6.31 6.36 20.35
C GLU A 384 6.86 5.00 20.80
N LEU A 385 7.38 4.23 19.86
CA LEU A 385 8.06 2.96 20.13
C LEU A 385 9.57 3.13 19.91
N TYR A 386 10.35 2.80 20.92
CA TYR A 386 11.79 2.87 20.90
C TYR A 386 12.40 1.47 20.94
N PHE A 387 13.27 1.20 20.01
CA PHE A 387 14.17 0.07 20.02
C PHE A 387 15.53 0.57 20.48
N ASP A 388 15.91 0.25 21.71
CA ASP A 388 17.10 0.78 22.35
C ASP A 388 18.31 -0.11 22.09
N ALA A 389 19.38 0.46 21.54
CA ALA A 389 20.69 -0.20 21.51
C ALA A 389 21.25 -0.26 22.94
N GLN A 390 21.64 -1.44 23.36
CA GLN A 390 22.20 -1.70 24.69
C GLN A 390 23.67 -1.30 24.78
#